data_8222c6168615779caa20edf2ef819a2e
#
_entry.id   8222c6168615779caa20edf2ef819a2e
#
_cell.length_a   1.000
_cell.length_b   1.000
_cell.length_c   1.000
_cell.angle_alpha   90.00
_cell.angle_beta   90.00
_cell.angle_gamma   90.00
#
_symmetry.space_group_name_H-M   'P 1'
#
loop_
_entity.id
_entity.type
_entity.pdbx_description
1 polymer ?
#
loop_
_entity_poly.entity_id
_entity_poly.type
_entity_poly.pdbx_seq_one_letter_code
_entity_poly.pdbx_strand_id
1 'polypeptide(L)'
;MSTDYFHCREKYLGLPGVREVRKGPYRFALAPGPAQDSLAEHFAEADLMIRDGDRAKTSVTSSAAVCTLPGGQRIFVKRNGVSSLKFVVRYFFLPARVFRAALAAVRFEEAGVPTPRVFAVGEKRRARFLLAGYLITEAADACDLMTYVINRPDAPAGMPAVIREVAHVAAALHDHGIYHGDLKLVNLYRTDDDAPCGVWDLDSAQLFPAKSRTN
;
A
#
# COMPACT_ATOMS: atom_id res chain seq x y z
N MET A 1 -7.81 -19.04 -8.07
CA MET A 1 -7.10 -17.78 -8.30
C MET A 1 -8.17 -16.71 -8.40
N SER A 2 -8.10 -15.67 -7.55
CA SER A 2 -9.08 -14.57 -7.58
C SER A 2 -9.08 -13.92 -8.96
N THR A 3 -10.24 -13.83 -9.60
CA THR A 3 -10.47 -13.16 -10.90
C THR A 3 -10.05 -11.68 -10.87
N ASP A 4 -9.87 -11.10 -9.69
CA ASP A 4 -9.50 -9.70 -9.47
C ASP A 4 -8.07 -9.35 -9.85
N TYR A 5 -7.19 -10.34 -9.98
CA TYR A 5 -5.78 -10.08 -10.30
C TYR A 5 -5.58 -9.48 -11.70
N PHE A 6 -6.38 -9.90 -12.67
CA PHE A 6 -6.27 -9.45 -14.06
C PHE A 6 -6.81 -8.04 -14.29
N HIS A 7 -7.80 -7.63 -13.50
CA HIS A 7 -8.53 -6.38 -13.68
C HIS A 7 -8.27 -5.34 -12.59
N CYS A 8 -7.27 -5.57 -11.72
CA CYS A 8 -7.03 -4.66 -10.60
C CYS A 8 -6.67 -3.23 -11.06
N ARG A 9 -5.99 -3.07 -12.19
CA ARG A 9 -5.67 -1.76 -12.74
C ARG A 9 -6.91 -1.04 -13.25
N GLU A 10 -7.74 -1.71 -14.06
CA GLU A 10 -8.98 -1.17 -14.61
C GLU A 10 -9.95 -0.82 -13.48
N LYS A 11 -10.08 -1.67 -12.49
CA LYS A 11 -10.91 -1.42 -11.30
C LYS A 11 -10.44 -0.17 -10.54
N TYR A 12 -9.14 -0.04 -10.31
CA TYR A 12 -8.60 1.13 -9.62
C TYR A 12 -8.79 2.42 -10.44
N LEU A 13 -8.54 2.37 -11.74
CA LEU A 13 -8.76 3.51 -12.65
C LEU A 13 -10.23 3.90 -12.78
N GLY A 14 -11.16 2.97 -12.56
CA GLY A 14 -12.60 3.22 -12.55
C GLY A 14 -13.14 3.86 -11.28
N LEU A 15 -12.33 4.02 -10.23
CA LEU A 15 -12.77 4.66 -9.00
C LEU A 15 -13.02 6.16 -9.20
N PRO A 16 -14.02 6.74 -8.52
CA PRO A 16 -14.35 8.16 -8.64
C PRO A 16 -13.17 9.08 -8.33
N GLY A 17 -12.92 10.05 -9.20
CA GLY A 17 -11.87 11.06 -9.00
C GLY A 17 -10.44 10.59 -9.27
N VAL A 18 -10.23 9.32 -9.60
CA VAL A 18 -8.91 8.81 -9.99
C VAL A 18 -8.54 9.36 -11.38
N ARG A 19 -7.35 9.96 -11.49
CA ARG A 19 -6.82 10.54 -12.73
C ARG A 19 -5.60 9.76 -13.21
N GLU A 20 -5.64 9.26 -14.45
CA GLU A 20 -4.45 8.66 -15.07
C GLU A 20 -3.54 9.74 -15.66
N VAL A 21 -2.24 9.64 -15.40
CA VAL A 21 -1.19 10.50 -15.94
C VAL A 21 -0.07 9.68 -16.56
N ARG A 22 0.57 10.22 -17.62
CA ARG A 22 1.64 9.55 -18.35
C ARG A 22 2.74 10.50 -18.75
N LYS A 23 4.00 10.12 -18.53
CA LYS A 23 5.18 10.85 -18.97
C LYS A 23 6.33 9.88 -19.27
N GLY A 24 6.74 9.76 -20.53
CA GLY A 24 7.75 8.80 -20.93
C GLY A 24 7.36 7.36 -20.58
N PRO A 25 8.21 6.62 -19.86
CA PRO A 25 7.93 5.24 -19.46
C PRO A 25 6.98 5.11 -18.26
N TYR A 26 6.62 6.21 -17.61
CA TYR A 26 5.82 6.22 -16.39
C TYR A 26 4.32 6.35 -16.69
N ARG A 27 3.51 5.55 -16.00
CA ARG A 27 2.05 5.60 -16.03
C ARG A 27 1.55 5.48 -14.60
N PHE A 28 0.83 6.49 -14.14
CA PHE A 28 0.31 6.53 -12.77
C PHE A 28 -1.19 6.79 -12.76
N ALA A 29 -1.85 6.23 -11.77
CA ALA A 29 -3.20 6.56 -11.37
C ALA A 29 -3.12 7.32 -10.05
N LEU A 30 -3.58 8.55 -10.04
CA LEU A 30 -3.55 9.46 -8.91
C LEU A 30 -4.91 9.45 -8.22
N ALA A 31 -4.94 9.14 -6.93
CA ALA A 31 -6.15 9.21 -6.12
C ALA A 31 -6.58 10.66 -5.91
N PRO A 32 -7.89 10.92 -5.72
CA PRO A 32 -8.37 12.26 -5.39
C PRO A 32 -7.84 12.71 -4.02
N GLY A 33 -7.47 13.98 -3.92
CA GLY A 33 -7.04 14.57 -2.66
C GLY A 33 -5.93 15.61 -2.81
N PRO A 34 -5.40 16.13 -1.69
CA PRO A 34 -4.52 17.30 -1.69
C PRO A 34 -3.18 17.08 -2.40
N ALA A 35 -2.71 15.84 -2.51
CA ALA A 35 -1.46 15.51 -3.19
C ALA A 35 -1.61 15.32 -4.71
N GLN A 36 -2.85 15.27 -5.25
CA GLN A 36 -3.10 14.87 -6.63
C GLN A 36 -2.42 15.77 -7.67
N ASP A 37 -2.52 17.08 -7.52
CA ASP A 37 -1.94 18.02 -8.48
C ASP A 37 -0.42 18.06 -8.41
N SER A 38 0.15 18.11 -7.20
CA SER A 38 1.59 18.05 -7.02
C SER A 38 2.18 16.73 -7.56
N LEU A 39 1.52 15.61 -7.33
CA LEU A 39 1.93 14.32 -7.89
C LEU A 39 1.77 14.27 -9.40
N ALA A 40 0.78 14.95 -9.99
CA ALA A 40 0.63 15.02 -11.44
C ALA A 40 1.80 15.71 -12.14
N GLU A 41 2.46 16.62 -11.46
CA GLU A 41 3.66 17.31 -11.98
C GLU A 41 4.92 16.47 -11.78
N HIS A 42 5.05 15.76 -10.65
CA HIS A 42 6.30 15.13 -10.19
C HIS A 42 6.32 13.59 -10.26
N PHE A 43 5.22 12.90 -10.65
CA PHE A 43 5.18 11.43 -10.62
C PHE A 43 6.30 10.74 -11.43
N ALA A 44 6.78 11.38 -12.50
CA ALA A 44 7.88 10.84 -13.32
C ALA A 44 9.25 10.90 -12.60
N GLU A 45 9.32 11.59 -11.47
CA GLU A 45 10.50 11.73 -10.61
C GLU A 45 10.51 10.70 -9.47
N ALA A 46 9.61 9.71 -9.47
CA ALA A 46 9.49 8.73 -8.39
C ALA A 46 10.79 7.97 -8.08
N ASP A 47 11.65 7.72 -9.07
CA ASP A 47 12.97 7.13 -8.84
C ASP A 47 13.93 8.11 -8.13
N LEU A 48 13.85 9.41 -8.43
CA LEU A 48 14.61 10.47 -7.78
C LEU A 48 14.13 10.67 -6.34
N MET A 49 12.82 10.68 -6.11
CA MET A 49 12.23 10.77 -4.78
C MET A 49 12.78 9.67 -3.85
N ILE A 50 12.90 8.42 -4.35
CA ILE A 50 13.45 7.32 -3.55
C ILE A 50 14.95 7.47 -3.33
N ARG A 51 15.69 8.01 -4.32
CA ARG A 51 17.13 8.23 -4.20
C ARG A 51 17.47 9.31 -3.18
N ASP A 52 16.72 10.40 -3.20
CA ASP A 52 17.03 11.65 -2.49
C ASP A 52 16.23 11.80 -1.17
N GLY A 53 15.18 10.99 -0.96
CA GLY A 53 14.38 10.98 0.26
C GLY A 53 15.04 10.21 1.42
N ASP A 54 14.41 10.31 2.60
CA ASP A 54 14.81 9.58 3.80
C ASP A 54 14.54 8.09 3.61
N ARG A 55 15.60 7.31 3.50
CA ARG A 55 15.51 5.87 3.19
C ARG A 55 14.85 5.10 4.32
N ALA A 56 13.69 4.53 4.06
CA ALA A 56 12.98 3.66 4.98
C ALA A 56 13.36 2.18 4.81
N LYS A 57 13.65 1.74 3.58
CA LYS A 57 14.01 0.34 3.27
C LYS A 57 14.77 0.25 1.96
N THR A 58 15.76 -0.65 1.90
CA THR A 58 16.42 -1.04 0.65
C THR A 58 16.63 -2.54 0.65
N SER A 59 16.14 -3.22 -0.39
CA SER A 59 16.41 -4.62 -0.68
C SER A 59 16.68 -4.77 -2.18
N VAL A 60 17.11 -5.96 -2.62
CA VAL A 60 17.39 -6.25 -4.05
C VAL A 60 16.18 -5.96 -4.94
N THR A 61 14.97 -6.14 -4.43
CA THR A 61 13.73 -6.06 -5.22
C THR A 61 12.79 -4.93 -4.80
N SER A 62 13.05 -4.27 -3.68
CA SER A 62 12.18 -3.22 -3.16
C SER A 62 13.00 -2.12 -2.51
N SER A 63 12.67 -0.90 -2.81
CA SER A 63 13.21 0.30 -2.16
C SER A 63 12.07 1.22 -1.77
N ALA A 64 12.24 1.91 -0.64
CA ALA A 64 11.26 2.86 -0.16
C ALA A 64 11.93 4.03 0.55
N ALA A 65 11.32 5.20 0.44
CA ALA A 65 11.75 6.41 1.12
C ALA A 65 10.55 7.27 1.53
N VAL A 66 10.74 8.05 2.59
CA VAL A 66 9.85 9.15 2.94
C VAL A 66 10.36 10.40 2.23
N CYS A 67 9.45 11.12 1.60
CA CYS A 67 9.75 12.35 0.85
C CYS A 67 8.73 13.41 1.21
N THR A 68 9.09 14.67 0.96
CA THR A 68 8.17 15.81 1.09
C THR A 68 7.95 16.40 -0.30
N LEU A 69 6.68 16.48 -0.71
CA LEU A 69 6.30 17.14 -1.95
C LEU A 69 6.41 18.67 -1.82
N PRO A 70 6.55 19.40 -2.94
CA PRO A 70 6.29 20.83 -2.95
C PRO A 70 4.92 21.12 -2.33
N GLY A 71 4.87 22.00 -1.32
CA GLY A 71 3.67 22.24 -0.52
C GLY A 71 3.64 21.55 0.84
N GLY A 72 4.70 20.80 1.20
CA GLY A 72 4.88 20.26 2.55
C GLY A 72 4.22 18.91 2.82
N GLN A 73 3.49 18.33 1.86
CA GLN A 73 2.87 17.01 2.04
C GLN A 73 3.93 15.92 2.15
N ARG A 74 3.99 15.21 3.27
CA ARG A 74 4.87 14.04 3.47
C ARG A 74 4.25 12.81 2.83
N ILE A 75 5.04 12.11 2.04
CA ILE A 75 4.65 10.90 1.31
C ILE A 75 5.64 9.78 1.56
N PHE A 76 5.15 8.54 1.51
CA PHE A 76 5.97 7.34 1.50
C PHE A 76 5.92 6.75 0.08
N VAL A 77 7.07 6.65 -0.56
CA VAL A 77 7.22 6.11 -1.92
C VAL A 77 7.85 4.74 -1.84
N LYS A 78 7.13 3.71 -2.28
CA LYS A 78 7.61 2.32 -2.36
C LYS A 78 7.74 1.92 -3.83
N ARG A 79 8.91 1.43 -4.21
CA ARG A 79 9.24 0.91 -5.53
C ARG A 79 9.46 -0.60 -5.46
N ASN A 80 8.79 -1.33 -6.31
CA ASN A 80 8.96 -2.78 -6.49
C ASN A 80 9.58 -3.05 -7.86
N GLY A 81 10.83 -3.49 -7.89
CA GLY A 81 11.53 -3.89 -9.11
C GLY A 81 11.13 -5.30 -9.58
N VAL A 82 11.45 -5.61 -10.83
CA VAL A 82 11.29 -6.95 -11.42
C VAL A 82 12.64 -7.64 -11.43
N SER A 83 12.80 -8.71 -10.63
CA SER A 83 14.10 -9.32 -10.35
C SER A 83 14.34 -10.65 -11.05
N SER A 84 13.35 -11.24 -11.73
CA SER A 84 13.52 -12.51 -12.40
C SER A 84 12.79 -12.59 -13.73
N LEU A 85 13.30 -13.43 -14.65
CA LEU A 85 12.70 -13.66 -15.98
C LEU A 85 11.24 -14.14 -15.86
N LYS A 86 10.93 -14.96 -14.88
CA LYS A 86 9.56 -15.42 -14.59
C LYS A 86 8.60 -14.24 -14.35
N PHE A 87 9.03 -13.24 -13.59
CA PHE A 87 8.23 -12.04 -13.35
C PHE A 87 8.17 -11.12 -14.58
N VAL A 88 9.24 -11.03 -15.37
CA VAL A 88 9.24 -10.30 -16.64
C VAL A 88 8.14 -10.84 -17.56
N VAL A 89 8.10 -12.18 -17.78
CA VAL A 89 7.08 -12.84 -18.60
C VAL A 89 5.69 -12.64 -18.00
N ARG A 90 5.53 -12.82 -16.69
CA ARG A 90 4.24 -12.64 -16.02
C ARG A 90 3.69 -11.24 -16.22
N TYR A 91 4.48 -10.21 -15.95
CA TYR A 91 4.04 -8.81 -16.01
C TYR A 91 4.04 -8.22 -17.43
N PHE A 92 4.47 -8.98 -18.43
CA PHE A 92 4.24 -8.63 -19.83
C PHE A 92 2.74 -8.57 -20.16
N PHE A 93 1.97 -9.47 -19.55
CA PHE A 93 0.52 -9.60 -19.76
C PHE A 93 -0.32 -9.04 -18.61
N LEU A 94 0.27 -8.85 -17.43
CA LEU A 94 -0.43 -8.45 -16.23
C LEU A 94 -0.04 -7.04 -15.77
N PRO A 95 -0.94 -6.32 -15.09
CA PRO A 95 -0.59 -5.09 -14.40
C PRO A 95 0.42 -5.34 -13.26
N ALA A 96 1.14 -4.29 -12.86
CA ALA A 96 2.00 -4.36 -11.70
C ALA A 96 1.20 -4.70 -10.43
N ARG A 97 1.80 -5.48 -9.53
CA ARG A 97 1.14 -5.93 -8.28
C ARG A 97 0.69 -4.78 -7.37
N VAL A 98 1.29 -3.60 -7.52
CA VAL A 98 0.96 -2.40 -6.75
C VAL A 98 -0.49 -1.94 -6.93
N PHE A 99 -1.11 -2.19 -8.09
CA PHE A 99 -2.53 -1.90 -8.29
C PHE A 99 -3.43 -2.75 -7.40
N ARG A 100 -3.03 -4.00 -7.12
CA ARG A 100 -3.75 -4.84 -6.17
C ARG A 100 -3.61 -4.32 -4.74
N ALA A 101 -2.41 -3.86 -4.35
CA ALA A 101 -2.20 -3.24 -3.05
C ALA A 101 -3.04 -1.96 -2.88
N ALA A 102 -3.13 -1.13 -3.93
CA ALA A 102 -3.96 0.06 -3.92
C ALA A 102 -5.46 -0.26 -3.81
N LEU A 103 -5.97 -1.27 -4.53
CA LEU A 103 -7.34 -1.73 -4.35
C LEU A 103 -7.59 -2.34 -2.96
N ALA A 104 -6.59 -3.04 -2.41
CA ALA A 104 -6.70 -3.55 -1.04
C ALA A 104 -6.86 -2.40 -0.05
N ALA A 105 -6.10 -1.30 -0.20
CA ALA A 105 -6.24 -0.13 0.66
C ALA A 105 -7.67 0.43 0.66
N VAL A 106 -8.32 0.54 -0.50
CA VAL A 106 -9.73 0.95 -0.59
C VAL A 106 -10.64 0.00 0.18
N ARG A 107 -10.42 -1.32 0.05
CA ARG A 107 -11.21 -2.33 0.77
C ARG A 107 -10.94 -2.31 2.28
N PHE A 108 -9.74 -1.94 2.72
CA PHE A 108 -9.42 -1.74 4.14
C PHE A 108 -10.20 -0.56 4.72
N GLU A 109 -10.29 0.56 4.00
CA GLU A 109 -11.13 1.70 4.39
C GLU A 109 -12.61 1.28 4.53
N GLU A 110 -13.15 0.51 3.56
CA GLU A 110 -14.51 -0.02 3.60
C GLU A 110 -14.75 -0.97 4.81
N ALA A 111 -13.70 -1.71 5.20
CA ALA A 111 -13.72 -2.59 6.37
C ALA A 111 -13.56 -1.84 7.71
N GLY A 112 -13.32 -0.52 7.67
CA GLY A 112 -13.05 0.29 8.87
C GLY A 112 -11.69 0.00 9.50
N VAL A 113 -10.74 -0.61 8.76
CA VAL A 113 -9.39 -0.90 9.22
C VAL A 113 -8.44 0.18 8.70
N PRO A 114 -7.80 0.97 9.57
CA PRO A 114 -6.88 2.02 9.15
C PRO A 114 -5.72 1.48 8.31
N THR A 115 -5.41 2.18 7.23
CA THR A 115 -4.22 1.94 6.40
C THR A 115 -3.73 3.28 5.83
N PRO A 116 -2.43 3.47 5.58
CA PRO A 116 -1.94 4.71 4.99
C PRO A 116 -2.67 5.01 3.68
N ARG A 117 -3.20 6.23 3.57
CA ARG A 117 -3.96 6.66 2.39
C ARG A 117 -3.12 6.54 1.13
N VAL A 118 -3.64 5.92 0.09
CA VAL A 118 -2.99 5.85 -1.22
C VAL A 118 -3.19 7.17 -1.95
N PHE A 119 -2.09 7.83 -2.32
CA PHE A 119 -2.09 9.03 -3.14
C PHE A 119 -1.87 8.73 -4.62
N ALA A 120 -1.02 7.73 -4.92
CA ALA A 120 -0.80 7.32 -6.30
C ALA A 120 -0.33 5.86 -6.38
N VAL A 121 -0.66 5.21 -7.47
CA VAL A 121 -0.13 3.91 -7.85
C VAL A 121 0.28 3.95 -9.32
N GLY A 122 1.41 3.32 -9.65
CA GLY A 122 1.88 3.40 -11.01
C GLY A 122 2.91 2.36 -11.40
N GLU A 123 3.31 2.42 -12.64
CA GLU A 123 4.28 1.53 -13.23
C GLU A 123 5.23 2.28 -14.19
N LYS A 124 6.45 1.78 -14.25
CA LYS A 124 7.44 2.17 -15.25
C LYS A 124 7.57 1.02 -16.24
N ARG A 125 7.27 1.28 -17.51
CA ARG A 125 7.37 0.29 -18.58
C ARG A 125 8.23 0.78 -19.73
N ARG A 126 8.93 -0.15 -20.36
CA ARG A 126 9.55 0.06 -21.67
C ARG A 126 8.85 -0.88 -22.66
N ALA A 127 8.10 -0.32 -23.60
CA ALA A 127 7.10 -1.06 -24.37
C ALA A 127 6.12 -1.78 -23.41
N ARG A 128 6.02 -3.12 -23.49
CA ARG A 128 5.17 -3.92 -22.59
C ARG A 128 5.90 -4.43 -21.34
N PHE A 129 7.25 -4.30 -21.27
CA PHE A 129 8.03 -4.83 -20.17
C PHE A 129 7.93 -3.94 -18.93
N LEU A 130 7.46 -4.53 -17.83
CA LEU A 130 7.45 -3.87 -16.53
C LEU A 130 8.87 -3.76 -16.00
N LEU A 131 9.31 -2.55 -15.68
CA LEU A 131 10.61 -2.27 -15.06
C LEU A 131 10.45 -2.09 -13.54
N ALA A 132 9.39 -1.40 -13.13
CA ALA A 132 9.07 -1.19 -11.71
C ALA A 132 7.58 -0.88 -11.53
N GLY A 133 7.05 -1.21 -10.35
CA GLY A 133 5.77 -0.73 -9.83
C GLY A 133 6.01 0.23 -8.68
N TYR A 134 5.17 1.25 -8.53
CA TYR A 134 5.25 2.26 -7.47
C TYR A 134 3.94 2.35 -6.72
N LEU A 135 4.04 2.42 -5.40
CA LEU A 135 2.94 2.76 -4.51
C LEU A 135 3.36 3.99 -3.72
N ILE A 136 2.59 5.05 -3.81
CA ILE A 136 2.80 6.29 -3.08
C ILE A 136 1.66 6.46 -2.11
N THR A 137 1.98 6.50 -0.83
CA THR A 137 1.01 6.65 0.24
C THR A 137 1.34 7.84 1.12
N GLU A 138 0.44 8.16 2.02
CA GLU A 138 0.74 9.01 3.15
C GLU A 138 1.92 8.45 3.94
N ALA A 139 2.81 9.32 4.40
CA ALA A 139 3.84 8.97 5.38
C ALA A 139 3.21 9.05 6.76
N ALA A 140 2.77 7.92 7.30
CA ALA A 140 2.20 7.87 8.63
C ALA A 140 3.28 8.08 9.70
N ASP A 141 3.07 9.01 10.61
CA ASP A 141 3.85 9.14 11.84
C ASP A 141 3.33 8.11 12.84
N ALA A 142 3.83 6.88 12.71
CA ALA A 142 3.33 5.73 13.43
C ALA A 142 4.47 4.80 13.85
N CYS A 143 4.23 4.07 14.93
CA CYS A 143 5.12 3.02 15.40
C CYS A 143 4.54 1.64 15.05
N ASP A 144 5.37 0.72 14.56
CA ASP A 144 4.90 -0.66 14.39
C ASP A 144 4.57 -1.31 15.74
N LEU A 145 3.61 -2.22 15.72
CA LEU A 145 3.06 -2.78 16.95
C LEU A 145 4.07 -3.65 17.70
N MET A 146 5.07 -4.23 17.02
CA MET A 146 6.17 -4.95 17.68
C MET A 146 7.01 -3.99 18.50
N THR A 147 7.45 -2.88 17.90
CA THR A 147 8.23 -1.82 18.59
C THR A 147 7.43 -1.16 19.70
N TYR A 148 6.13 -0.92 19.46
CA TYR A 148 5.21 -0.40 20.45
C TYR A 148 5.13 -1.28 21.69
N VAL A 149 4.96 -2.60 21.53
CA VAL A 149 4.88 -3.56 22.64
C VAL A 149 6.21 -3.67 23.40
N ILE A 150 7.34 -3.77 22.65
CA ILE A 150 8.65 -3.96 23.28
C ILE A 150 9.07 -2.75 24.14
N ASN A 151 8.73 -1.55 23.70
CA ASN A 151 9.15 -0.32 24.38
C ASN A 151 8.25 0.09 25.55
N ARG A 152 7.22 -0.69 25.89
CA ARG A 152 6.34 -0.40 27.02
C ARG A 152 6.79 -1.12 28.29
N PRO A 153 6.91 -0.40 29.44
CA PRO A 153 7.30 -1.03 30.72
C PRO A 153 6.21 -1.99 31.24
N ASP A 154 4.95 -1.80 30.84
CA ASP A 154 3.79 -2.61 31.20
C ASP A 154 3.39 -3.64 30.09
N ALA A 155 4.28 -3.90 29.14
CA ALA A 155 4.00 -4.75 27.99
C ALA A 155 3.32 -6.11 28.32
N PRO A 156 3.73 -6.85 29.38
CA PRO A 156 3.06 -8.10 29.71
C PRO A 156 1.61 -7.91 30.15
N ALA A 157 1.29 -6.86 30.89
CA ALA A 157 -0.07 -6.56 31.36
C ALA A 157 -0.97 -6.06 30.20
N GLY A 158 -0.42 -5.33 29.24
CA GLY A 158 -1.12 -4.81 28.06
C GLY A 158 -1.34 -5.85 26.95
N MET A 159 -0.60 -6.96 26.94
CA MET A 159 -0.62 -7.95 25.86
C MET A 159 -2.01 -8.53 25.54
N PRO A 160 -2.90 -8.86 26.50
CA PRO A 160 -4.25 -9.35 26.19
C PRO A 160 -5.09 -8.33 25.41
N ALA A 161 -4.90 -7.02 25.64
CA ALA A 161 -5.59 -5.98 24.89
C ALA A 161 -5.09 -5.90 23.44
N VAL A 162 -3.79 -5.92 23.24
CA VAL A 162 -3.15 -5.97 21.93
C VAL A 162 -3.61 -7.19 21.13
N ILE A 163 -3.64 -8.37 21.74
CA ILE A 163 -4.10 -9.61 21.08
C ILE A 163 -5.57 -9.49 20.64
N ARG A 164 -6.44 -8.96 21.50
CA ARG A 164 -7.85 -8.74 21.13
C ARG A 164 -7.99 -7.78 19.96
N GLU A 165 -7.23 -6.71 19.95
CA GLU A 165 -7.26 -5.74 18.87
C GLU A 165 -6.78 -6.33 17.54
N VAL A 166 -5.68 -7.07 17.54
CA VAL A 166 -5.19 -7.80 16.35
C VAL A 166 -6.24 -8.80 15.86
N ALA A 167 -6.92 -9.50 16.77
CA ALA A 167 -8.01 -10.40 16.43
C ALA A 167 -9.21 -9.67 15.79
N HIS A 168 -9.57 -8.49 16.31
CA HIS A 168 -10.62 -7.67 15.71
C HIS A 168 -10.25 -7.18 14.31
N VAL A 169 -9.02 -6.72 14.10
CA VAL A 169 -8.52 -6.33 12.77
C VAL A 169 -8.61 -7.52 11.81
N ALA A 170 -8.11 -8.69 12.21
CA ALA A 170 -8.16 -9.89 11.37
C ALA A 170 -9.61 -10.30 11.03
N ALA A 171 -10.51 -10.25 12.01
CA ALA A 171 -11.93 -10.57 11.81
C ALA A 171 -12.59 -9.59 10.84
N ALA A 172 -12.38 -8.27 11.02
CA ALA A 172 -12.91 -7.24 10.14
C ALA A 172 -12.46 -7.43 8.69
N LEU A 173 -11.18 -7.72 8.48
CA LEU A 173 -10.64 -8.01 7.15
C LEU A 173 -11.29 -9.25 6.52
N HIS A 174 -11.38 -10.35 7.28
CA HIS A 174 -11.95 -11.61 6.78
C HIS A 174 -13.46 -11.49 6.47
N ASP A 175 -14.21 -10.75 7.27
CA ASP A 175 -15.64 -10.49 7.01
C ASP A 175 -15.86 -9.72 5.69
N HIS A 176 -14.90 -8.87 5.32
CA HIS A 176 -14.92 -8.13 4.05
C HIS A 176 -14.23 -8.88 2.90
N GLY A 177 -13.87 -10.16 3.09
CA GLY A 177 -13.21 -10.96 2.06
C GLY A 177 -11.78 -10.54 1.76
N ILE A 178 -11.09 -9.97 2.75
CA ILE A 178 -9.71 -9.53 2.62
C ILE A 178 -8.78 -10.49 3.37
N TYR A 179 -7.78 -11.02 2.68
CA TYR A 179 -6.70 -11.79 3.27
C TYR A 179 -5.40 -11.02 3.12
N HIS A 180 -4.77 -10.61 4.23
CA HIS A 180 -3.57 -9.77 4.19
C HIS A 180 -2.34 -10.51 3.65
N GLY A 181 -2.21 -11.79 3.94
CA GLY A 181 -1.13 -12.65 3.45
C GLY A 181 0.21 -12.53 4.17
N ASP A 182 0.41 -11.50 4.99
CA ASP A 182 1.61 -11.28 5.82
C ASP A 182 1.27 -10.48 7.09
N LEU A 183 0.16 -10.83 7.76
CA LEU A 183 -0.28 -10.14 8.97
C LEU A 183 0.60 -10.57 10.15
N LYS A 184 1.48 -9.66 10.57
CA LYS A 184 2.41 -9.83 11.70
C LYS A 184 2.59 -8.48 12.41
N LEU A 185 3.06 -8.47 13.65
CA LEU A 185 3.12 -7.27 14.49
C LEU A 185 3.89 -6.09 13.85
N VAL A 186 4.93 -6.36 13.05
CA VAL A 186 5.66 -5.32 12.31
C VAL A 186 4.88 -4.74 11.11
N ASN A 187 3.79 -5.38 10.69
CA ASN A 187 2.89 -4.90 9.64
C ASN A 187 1.58 -4.33 10.20
N LEU A 188 1.48 -4.23 11.51
CA LEU A 188 0.46 -3.50 12.25
C LEU A 188 1.09 -2.25 12.84
N TYR A 189 0.34 -1.15 12.98
CA TYR A 189 0.88 0.09 13.51
C TYR A 189 -0.14 0.83 14.39
N ARG A 190 0.38 1.75 15.21
CA ARG A 190 -0.38 2.76 15.94
C ARG A 190 0.21 4.14 15.73
N THR A 191 -0.62 5.15 15.67
CA THR A 191 -0.24 6.56 15.66
C THR A 191 -0.13 7.12 17.07
N ASP A 192 -0.97 6.64 17.98
CA ASP A 192 -0.97 6.96 19.40
C ASP A 192 -1.60 5.81 20.22
N ASP A 193 -1.68 5.98 21.55
CA ASP A 193 -2.18 4.95 22.45
C ASP A 193 -3.68 4.69 22.34
N ASP A 194 -4.46 5.68 21.95
CA ASP A 194 -5.93 5.60 21.82
C ASP A 194 -6.36 5.31 20.39
N ALA A 195 -5.45 5.40 19.40
CA ALA A 195 -5.76 5.13 18.02
C ALA A 195 -6.03 3.65 17.76
N PRO A 196 -6.97 3.32 16.87
CA PRO A 196 -7.17 1.95 16.44
C PRO A 196 -5.92 1.43 15.71
N CYS A 197 -5.66 0.13 15.85
CA CYS A 197 -4.57 -0.53 15.16
C CYS A 197 -4.79 -0.48 13.64
N GLY A 198 -3.83 0.08 12.93
CA GLY A 198 -3.80 0.12 11.48
C GLY A 198 -2.91 -0.98 10.89
N VAL A 199 -2.99 -1.14 9.57
CA VAL A 199 -2.25 -2.15 8.83
C VAL A 199 -1.53 -1.51 7.65
N TRP A 200 -0.26 -1.86 7.45
CA TRP A 200 0.52 -1.48 6.26
C TRP A 200 1.11 -2.70 5.55
N ASP A 201 1.88 -2.47 4.47
CA ASP A 201 2.49 -3.49 3.60
C ASP A 201 1.46 -4.44 2.93
N LEU A 202 0.54 -3.86 2.16
CA LEU A 202 -0.54 -4.56 1.46
C LEU A 202 -0.10 -5.35 0.21
N ASP A 203 1.20 -5.52 -0.04
CA ASP A 203 1.73 -6.18 -1.24
C ASP A 203 1.28 -7.64 -1.39
N SER A 204 1.04 -8.32 -0.26
CA SER A 204 0.59 -9.72 -0.22
C SER A 204 -0.93 -9.88 -0.14
N ALA A 205 -1.67 -8.76 -0.01
CA ALA A 205 -3.11 -8.79 0.16
C ALA A 205 -3.82 -9.46 -1.02
N GLN A 206 -4.84 -10.25 -0.69
CA GLN A 206 -5.71 -10.92 -1.65
C GLN A 206 -7.15 -10.54 -1.36
N LEU A 207 -7.90 -10.24 -2.41
CA LEU A 207 -9.29 -9.85 -2.34
C LEU A 207 -10.18 -10.99 -2.83
N PHE A 208 -11.17 -11.33 -2.03
CA PHE A 208 -12.18 -12.32 -2.33
C PHE A 208 -13.57 -11.68 -2.32
N PRO A 209 -14.56 -12.29 -2.95
CA PRO A 209 -15.95 -11.87 -2.74
C PRO A 209 -16.27 -11.85 -1.24
N ALA A 210 -16.85 -10.75 -0.75
CA ALA A 210 -17.31 -10.70 0.63
C ALA A 210 -18.32 -11.83 0.86
N LYS A 211 -18.27 -12.47 2.06
CA LYS A 211 -19.27 -13.47 2.42
C LYS A 211 -20.64 -12.79 2.41
N SER A 212 -21.55 -13.28 1.58
CA SER A 212 -22.97 -12.93 1.73
C SER A 212 -23.39 -13.31 3.16
N ARG A 213 -23.69 -12.31 3.99
CA ARG A 213 -24.41 -12.59 5.25
C ARG A 213 -25.80 -13.03 4.84
N THR A 214 -26.01 -14.33 4.65
CA THR A 214 -27.36 -14.90 4.72
C THR A 214 -27.82 -14.75 6.14
N ASN A 215 -28.79 -13.81 6.33
CA ASN A 215 -29.58 -13.71 7.56
C ASN A 215 -30.33 -15.04 7.82
#